data_4722704e5a32f6ec6a63dafb96a28fc4
#
_entry.id   4722704e5a32f6ec6a63dafb96a28fc4
#
_cell.length_a   1.000
_cell.length_b   1.000
_cell.length_c   1.000
_cell.angle_alpha   90.00
_cell.angle_beta   90.00
_cell.angle_gamma   90.00
#
_symmetry.space_group_name_H-M   'P 1'
#
loop_
_entity.id
_entity.type
_entity.pdbx_description
1 polymer ?
#
loop_
_entity_poly.entity_id
_entity_poly.type
_entity_poly.pdbx_seq_one_letter_code
_entity_poly.pdbx_strand_id
1 'polypeptide(L)'
;STRVRSSAASDVYKRQITDNAGSDADIIAILTGAVTALPGMEPNRDAASAMEEYLEMQDVKKLPTSMADVQSKYSAIPYGWKEIDIAAVAAQLIYSQKVTIKYAGNTIQPDDSKLPDMLRKKSEIGKTSISKRKTISATMMRDVKAMLREYFDIMDVPDDEDGLIRFVTEKFTDQRDYYAFLYARYDGHKYPDRALVQEAIHLMDDVLSQKKDNIALIERVLKKEDALFDNKEAMSNGIENFFKTQVTVFDQAVQFEKSLHDDLDRIAENEEAHKALNTIRLITMVQTGSKFNYQRIRELNPLMDTVRTAHDKMLEEKRVEILETVRQCMEATHTAANGDSKVSHLIEKSDRYFSQCKEKIAELKSLALLDAMFLPMCQYKDDTVGNIESVLAPPTPKPPVQPIQQGK
;
A
#
# COMPACT_ATOMS: atom_id res chain seq x y z
N SER A 1 -53.91 -47.42 -20.21
CA SER A 1 -52.44 -47.36 -20.60
C SER A 1 -52.22 -46.53 -21.87
N THR A 2 -53.24 -46.32 -22.73
CA THR A 2 -53.08 -45.61 -24.00
C THR A 2 -53.03 -44.07 -23.82
N ARG A 3 -53.70 -43.51 -22.82
CA ARG A 3 -53.69 -42.06 -22.53
C ARG A 3 -52.39 -41.55 -21.99
N VAL A 4 -51.66 -42.34 -21.19
CA VAL A 4 -50.36 -41.95 -20.63
C VAL A 4 -49.26 -41.99 -21.73
N ARG A 5 -49.35 -42.91 -22.68
CA ARG A 5 -48.43 -42.98 -23.82
C ARG A 5 -48.62 -41.83 -24.82
N SER A 6 -49.83 -41.36 -25.05
CA SER A 6 -50.10 -40.24 -25.95
C SER A 6 -49.68 -38.90 -25.34
N SER A 7 -49.80 -38.73 -24.03
CA SER A 7 -49.34 -37.54 -23.33
C SER A 7 -47.79 -37.46 -23.35
N ALA A 8 -47.09 -38.56 -23.02
CA ALA A 8 -45.62 -38.60 -23.06
C ALA A 8 -45.06 -38.36 -24.48
N ALA A 9 -45.67 -38.91 -25.51
CA ALA A 9 -45.27 -38.69 -26.90
C ALA A 9 -45.53 -37.24 -27.35
N SER A 10 -46.64 -36.63 -26.91
CA SER A 10 -46.96 -35.24 -27.19
C SER A 10 -45.97 -34.28 -26.48
N ASP A 11 -45.57 -34.60 -25.26
CA ASP A 11 -44.61 -33.77 -24.51
C ASP A 11 -43.19 -33.83 -25.08
N VAL A 12 -42.77 -35.00 -25.60
CA VAL A 12 -41.49 -35.14 -26.31
C VAL A 12 -41.50 -34.38 -27.64
N TYR A 13 -42.61 -34.43 -28.39
CA TYR A 13 -42.75 -33.69 -29.65
C TYR A 13 -42.64 -32.18 -29.45
N LYS A 14 -43.19 -31.66 -28.41
CA LYS A 14 -43.09 -30.23 -28.04
C LYS A 14 -41.70 -29.79 -27.65
N ARG A 15 -40.82 -30.71 -27.32
CA ARG A 15 -39.45 -30.45 -26.86
C ARG A 15 -38.38 -30.72 -27.95
N GLN A 16 -38.79 -30.67 -29.21
CA GLN A 16 -37.85 -30.86 -30.34
C GLN A 16 -37.16 -29.57 -30.73
N ILE A 17 -36.04 -29.74 -31.44
CA ILE A 17 -35.30 -28.63 -32.05
C ILE A 17 -36.17 -28.02 -33.15
N THR A 18 -36.39 -26.73 -33.08
CA THR A 18 -37.18 -25.95 -34.04
C THR A 18 -36.30 -25.14 -34.99
N ASP A 19 -35.06 -24.83 -34.56
CA ASP A 19 -34.08 -24.10 -35.34
C ASP A 19 -32.74 -24.81 -35.24
N ASN A 20 -32.24 -25.32 -36.37
CA ASN A 20 -30.99 -26.10 -36.43
C ASN A 20 -29.77 -25.20 -36.59
N ALA A 21 -28.74 -25.46 -35.80
CA ALA A 21 -27.45 -24.84 -35.98
C ALA A 21 -26.68 -25.51 -37.15
N GLY A 22 -25.96 -24.70 -37.93
CA GLY A 22 -25.19 -25.19 -39.08
C GLY A 22 -23.70 -25.30 -38.82
N SER A 23 -23.14 -24.49 -37.91
CA SER A 23 -21.72 -24.41 -37.68
C SER A 23 -21.37 -23.84 -36.30
N ASP A 24 -20.08 -23.87 -35.93
CA ASP A 24 -19.60 -23.18 -34.72
C ASP A 24 -19.86 -21.68 -34.73
N ALA A 25 -19.96 -21.06 -35.91
CA ALA A 25 -20.30 -19.65 -36.04
C ALA A 25 -21.70 -19.36 -35.47
N ASP A 26 -22.67 -20.28 -35.65
CA ASP A 26 -24.01 -20.15 -35.08
C ASP A 26 -23.99 -20.25 -33.55
N ILE A 27 -23.17 -21.12 -33.01
CA ILE A 27 -22.95 -21.22 -31.54
C ILE A 27 -22.35 -19.94 -30.99
N ILE A 28 -21.32 -19.41 -31.64
CA ILE A 28 -20.69 -18.13 -31.27
C ILE A 28 -21.69 -16.99 -31.34
N ALA A 29 -22.51 -16.94 -32.39
CA ALA A 29 -23.54 -15.92 -32.53
C ALA A 29 -24.58 -15.96 -31.38
N ILE A 30 -24.95 -17.15 -30.91
CA ILE A 30 -25.83 -17.31 -29.76
C ILE A 30 -25.13 -16.82 -28.47
N LEU A 31 -23.88 -17.22 -28.24
CA LEU A 31 -23.10 -16.85 -27.05
C LEU A 31 -22.81 -15.34 -26.96
N THR A 32 -22.68 -14.66 -28.10
CA THR A 32 -22.43 -13.21 -28.18
C THR A 32 -23.71 -12.37 -28.25
N GLY A 33 -24.89 -13.01 -28.31
CA GLY A 33 -26.16 -12.30 -28.42
C GLY A 33 -26.44 -11.69 -29.80
N ALA A 34 -25.69 -12.12 -30.85
CA ALA A 34 -25.90 -11.64 -32.22
C ALA A 34 -27.22 -12.14 -32.81
N VAL A 35 -27.82 -13.18 -32.22
CA VAL A 35 -29.15 -13.68 -32.58
C VAL A 35 -30.17 -12.92 -31.72
N THR A 36 -30.83 -11.93 -32.32
CA THR A 36 -31.91 -11.18 -31.65
C THR A 36 -33.25 -11.84 -31.91
N ALA A 37 -33.90 -12.27 -30.84
CA ALA A 37 -35.31 -12.73 -30.91
C ALA A 37 -36.19 -11.82 -30.04
N LEU A 38 -37.43 -11.67 -30.43
CA LEU A 38 -38.41 -11.01 -29.56
C LEU A 38 -38.67 -11.90 -28.32
N PRO A 39 -38.89 -11.29 -27.14
CA PRO A 39 -39.20 -12.05 -25.93
C PRO A 39 -40.38 -13.03 -26.17
N GLY A 40 -40.13 -14.30 -25.87
CA GLY A 40 -41.09 -15.40 -26.09
C GLY A 40 -41.05 -16.04 -27.47
N MET A 41 -40.22 -15.56 -28.39
CA MET A 41 -39.97 -16.13 -29.73
C MET A 41 -38.53 -16.62 -29.90
N GLU A 42 -37.85 -16.90 -28.82
CA GLU A 42 -36.46 -17.40 -28.85
C GLU A 42 -36.42 -18.75 -29.57
N PRO A 43 -35.44 -18.97 -30.48
CA PRO A 43 -35.26 -20.27 -31.14
C PRO A 43 -35.02 -21.36 -30.07
N ASN A 44 -35.57 -22.55 -30.32
CA ASN A 44 -35.41 -23.73 -29.46
C ASN A 44 -35.86 -23.53 -28.00
N ARG A 45 -36.81 -22.62 -27.74
CA ARG A 45 -37.25 -22.28 -26.37
C ARG A 45 -37.66 -23.51 -25.56
N ASP A 46 -38.46 -24.41 -26.14
CA ASP A 46 -38.98 -25.61 -25.46
C ASP A 46 -37.84 -26.64 -25.23
N ALA A 47 -36.89 -26.74 -26.16
CA ALA A 47 -35.71 -27.54 -26.02
C ALA A 47 -34.79 -27.02 -24.91
N ALA A 48 -34.59 -25.71 -24.84
CA ALA A 48 -33.84 -25.05 -23.79
C ALA A 48 -34.46 -25.25 -22.40
N SER A 49 -35.79 -25.12 -22.30
CA SER A 49 -36.54 -25.41 -21.07
C SER A 49 -36.38 -26.86 -20.63
N ALA A 50 -36.43 -27.83 -21.58
CA ALA A 50 -36.23 -29.23 -21.26
C ALA A 50 -34.82 -29.51 -20.73
N MET A 51 -33.78 -28.90 -21.31
CA MET A 51 -32.41 -29.04 -20.84
C MET A 51 -32.21 -28.38 -19.46
N GLU A 52 -32.79 -27.22 -19.23
CA GLU A 52 -32.80 -26.56 -17.95
C GLU A 52 -33.45 -27.40 -16.84
N GLU A 53 -34.64 -27.95 -17.11
CA GLU A 53 -35.33 -28.85 -16.19
C GLU A 53 -34.48 -30.12 -15.86
N TYR A 54 -33.84 -30.68 -16.88
CA TYR A 54 -32.92 -31.81 -16.67
C TYR A 54 -31.77 -31.45 -15.74
N LEU A 55 -31.10 -30.33 -15.98
CA LEU A 55 -29.99 -29.89 -15.16
C LEU A 55 -30.43 -29.56 -13.73
N GLU A 56 -31.60 -28.98 -13.56
CA GLU A 56 -32.19 -28.72 -12.23
C GLU A 56 -32.44 -30.04 -11.48
N MET A 57 -32.97 -31.06 -12.16
CA MET A 57 -33.21 -32.38 -11.58
C MET A 57 -31.88 -33.05 -11.16
N GLN A 58 -30.85 -32.90 -11.97
CA GLN A 58 -29.51 -33.43 -11.65
C GLN A 58 -28.94 -32.71 -10.43
N ASP A 59 -29.09 -31.42 -10.34
CA ASP A 59 -28.64 -30.62 -9.18
C ASP A 59 -29.36 -31.00 -7.88
N VAL A 60 -30.68 -31.17 -7.94
CA VAL A 60 -31.50 -31.65 -6.80
C VAL A 60 -31.03 -33.02 -6.33
N LYS A 61 -30.69 -33.91 -7.26
CA LYS A 61 -30.16 -35.26 -6.96
C LYS A 61 -28.69 -35.23 -6.56
N LYS A 62 -28.04 -34.07 -6.58
CA LYS A 62 -26.58 -33.89 -6.33
C LYS A 62 -25.71 -34.75 -7.26
N LEU A 63 -26.12 -34.89 -8.52
CA LEU A 63 -25.39 -35.64 -9.52
C LEU A 63 -24.58 -34.69 -10.40
N PRO A 64 -23.24 -34.77 -10.41
CA PRO A 64 -22.43 -34.01 -11.34
C PRO A 64 -22.81 -34.35 -12.79
N THR A 65 -22.99 -33.35 -13.62
CA THR A 65 -23.37 -33.52 -15.02
C THR A 65 -22.33 -32.89 -15.93
N SER A 66 -21.79 -33.67 -16.86
CA SER A 66 -20.87 -33.18 -17.91
C SER A 66 -21.63 -32.85 -19.20
N MET A 67 -20.99 -32.09 -20.10
CA MET A 67 -21.52 -31.92 -21.45
C MET A 67 -21.61 -33.25 -22.21
N ALA A 68 -20.75 -34.23 -21.90
CA ALA A 68 -20.86 -35.58 -22.46
C ALA A 68 -22.19 -36.26 -22.04
N ASP A 69 -22.60 -36.10 -20.79
CA ASP A 69 -23.91 -36.59 -20.30
C ASP A 69 -25.07 -35.94 -21.02
N VAL A 70 -25.02 -34.62 -21.21
CA VAL A 70 -26.02 -33.87 -21.95
C VAL A 70 -26.10 -34.30 -23.42
N GLN A 71 -24.93 -34.43 -24.08
CA GLN A 71 -24.86 -34.90 -25.46
C GLN A 71 -25.44 -36.32 -25.59
N SER A 72 -25.08 -37.21 -24.70
CA SER A 72 -25.59 -38.60 -24.69
C SER A 72 -27.10 -38.66 -24.48
N LYS A 73 -27.64 -37.86 -23.56
CA LYS A 73 -29.07 -37.82 -23.26
C LYS A 73 -29.90 -37.40 -24.46
N TYR A 74 -29.54 -36.27 -25.07
CA TYR A 74 -30.35 -35.64 -26.10
C TYR A 74 -30.08 -36.18 -27.51
N SER A 75 -28.97 -36.84 -27.75
CA SER A 75 -28.75 -37.61 -28.99
C SER A 75 -29.49 -38.95 -29.01
N ALA A 76 -29.85 -39.49 -27.86
CA ALA A 76 -30.57 -40.74 -27.74
C ALA A 76 -32.07 -40.56 -27.95
N ILE A 77 -32.76 -41.69 -28.22
CA ILE A 77 -34.22 -41.78 -28.24
C ILE A 77 -34.75 -41.40 -26.85
N PRO A 78 -35.80 -40.55 -26.75
CA PRO A 78 -36.72 -40.13 -27.80
C PRO A 78 -36.36 -38.83 -28.50
N TYR A 79 -35.26 -38.13 -28.11
CA TYR A 79 -34.93 -36.80 -28.62
C TYR A 79 -34.30 -36.85 -30.02
N GLY A 80 -33.17 -37.55 -30.15
CA GLY A 80 -32.46 -37.69 -31.42
C GLY A 80 -31.86 -36.37 -31.96
N TRP A 81 -31.51 -35.43 -31.08
CA TRP A 81 -30.96 -34.17 -31.51
C TRP A 81 -29.53 -34.36 -32.04
N LYS A 82 -29.15 -33.52 -33.02
CA LYS A 82 -27.76 -33.51 -33.51
C LYS A 82 -26.84 -32.87 -32.48
N GLU A 83 -25.61 -33.30 -32.47
CA GLU A 83 -24.54 -32.81 -31.56
C GLU A 83 -24.44 -31.30 -31.54
N ILE A 84 -24.45 -30.68 -32.73
CA ILE A 84 -24.35 -29.23 -32.86
C ILE A 84 -25.60 -28.49 -32.31
N ASP A 85 -26.77 -29.08 -32.48
CA ASP A 85 -28.02 -28.50 -31.96
C ASP A 85 -28.07 -28.56 -30.42
N ILE A 86 -27.55 -29.65 -29.83
CA ILE A 86 -27.40 -29.79 -28.38
C ILE A 86 -26.46 -28.71 -27.84
N ALA A 87 -25.31 -28.49 -28.51
CA ALA A 87 -24.40 -27.43 -28.17
C ALA A 87 -25.03 -26.02 -28.31
N ALA A 88 -25.82 -25.79 -29.34
CA ALA A 88 -26.54 -24.53 -29.54
C ALA A 88 -27.58 -24.25 -28.44
N VAL A 89 -28.31 -25.25 -28.00
CA VAL A 89 -29.27 -25.15 -26.87
C VAL A 89 -28.51 -24.85 -25.57
N ALA A 90 -27.39 -25.52 -25.32
CA ALA A 90 -26.54 -25.21 -24.17
C ALA A 90 -26.00 -23.76 -24.23
N ALA A 91 -25.56 -23.31 -25.41
CA ALA A 91 -25.12 -21.93 -25.63
C ALA A 91 -26.24 -20.91 -25.33
N GLN A 92 -27.46 -21.21 -25.69
CA GLN A 92 -28.61 -20.35 -25.38
C GLN A 92 -28.86 -20.26 -23.87
N LEU A 93 -28.70 -21.35 -23.12
CA LEU A 93 -28.81 -21.36 -21.66
C LEU A 93 -27.64 -20.60 -21.01
N ILE A 94 -26.45 -20.66 -21.59
CA ILE A 94 -25.31 -19.90 -21.12
C ILE A 94 -25.53 -18.39 -21.33
N TYR A 95 -25.94 -17.98 -22.52
CA TYR A 95 -26.20 -16.58 -22.84
C TYR A 95 -27.33 -16.00 -21.96
N SER A 96 -28.40 -16.77 -21.73
CA SER A 96 -29.51 -16.38 -20.84
C SER A 96 -29.16 -16.50 -19.34
N GLN A 97 -27.96 -16.84 -19.03
CA GLN A 97 -27.45 -16.95 -17.64
C GLN A 97 -28.19 -17.98 -16.77
N LYS A 98 -28.68 -19.04 -17.36
CA LYS A 98 -29.46 -20.09 -16.67
C LYS A 98 -28.58 -21.28 -16.22
N VAL A 99 -27.38 -21.39 -16.78
CA VAL A 99 -26.44 -22.48 -16.47
C VAL A 99 -25.02 -21.94 -16.21
N THR A 100 -24.27 -22.69 -15.44
CA THR A 100 -22.84 -22.46 -15.19
C THR A 100 -22.03 -23.53 -15.87
N ILE A 101 -20.99 -23.15 -16.59
CA ILE A 101 -20.00 -24.04 -17.22
C ILE A 101 -18.72 -23.98 -16.42
N LYS A 102 -18.18 -25.17 -16.10
CA LYS A 102 -16.84 -25.30 -15.52
C LYS A 102 -16.00 -26.26 -16.36
N TYR A 103 -14.78 -25.86 -16.63
CA TYR A 103 -13.80 -26.70 -17.32
C TYR A 103 -12.59 -26.95 -16.39
N ALA A 104 -12.28 -28.22 -16.15
CA ALA A 104 -11.24 -28.60 -15.19
C ALA A 104 -11.38 -27.87 -13.81
N GLY A 105 -12.62 -27.70 -13.34
CA GLY A 105 -12.94 -27.04 -12.07
C GLY A 105 -13.01 -25.52 -12.08
N ASN A 106 -12.63 -24.87 -13.19
CA ASN A 106 -12.71 -23.41 -13.33
C ASN A 106 -13.98 -22.96 -14.04
N THR A 107 -14.66 -21.95 -13.53
CA THR A 107 -15.84 -21.34 -14.17
C THR A 107 -15.41 -20.66 -15.47
N ILE A 108 -16.15 -20.95 -16.57
CA ILE A 108 -15.91 -20.40 -17.90
C ILE A 108 -16.90 -19.30 -18.18
N GLN A 109 -16.40 -18.17 -18.69
CA GLN A 109 -17.25 -17.04 -19.06
C GLN A 109 -17.83 -17.22 -20.47
N PRO A 110 -18.99 -16.59 -20.78
CA PRO A 110 -19.66 -16.72 -22.08
C PRO A 110 -18.83 -16.24 -23.28
N ASP A 111 -17.86 -15.38 -23.05
CA ASP A 111 -16.95 -14.81 -24.07
C ASP A 111 -15.66 -15.63 -24.29
N ASP A 112 -15.50 -16.76 -23.61
CA ASP A 112 -14.33 -17.62 -23.79
C ASP A 112 -14.34 -18.22 -25.22
N SER A 113 -13.25 -17.96 -25.96
CA SER A 113 -13.10 -18.40 -27.35
C SER A 113 -13.09 -19.93 -27.53
N LYS A 114 -12.79 -20.68 -26.48
CA LYS A 114 -12.78 -22.14 -26.48
C LYS A 114 -14.12 -22.76 -26.07
N LEU A 115 -15.08 -21.95 -25.68
CA LEU A 115 -16.38 -22.45 -25.20
C LEU A 115 -17.15 -23.29 -26.25
N PRO A 116 -17.18 -22.95 -27.56
CA PRO A 116 -17.80 -23.83 -28.55
C PRO A 116 -17.19 -25.26 -28.57
N ASP A 117 -15.89 -25.37 -28.44
CA ASP A 117 -15.20 -26.66 -28.38
C ASP A 117 -15.59 -27.46 -27.11
N MET A 118 -15.68 -26.76 -25.97
CA MET A 118 -16.10 -27.37 -24.69
C MET A 118 -17.53 -27.92 -24.73
N LEU A 119 -18.39 -27.37 -25.58
CA LEU A 119 -19.81 -27.79 -25.71
C LEU A 119 -19.98 -28.98 -26.64
N ARG A 120 -19.06 -29.23 -27.59
CA ARG A 120 -19.30 -30.23 -28.65
C ARG A 120 -18.13 -31.16 -28.98
N LYS A 121 -16.86 -30.79 -28.77
CA LYS A 121 -15.72 -31.66 -29.09
C LYS A 121 -15.64 -32.85 -28.17
N LYS A 122 -15.55 -34.05 -28.73
CA LYS A 122 -15.45 -35.32 -27.97
C LYS A 122 -14.31 -35.36 -26.95
N SER A 123 -13.20 -34.67 -27.24
CA SER A 123 -12.06 -34.57 -26.32
C SER A 123 -12.35 -33.62 -25.12
N GLU A 124 -13.30 -32.73 -25.25
CA GLU A 124 -13.55 -31.64 -24.29
C GLU A 124 -14.82 -31.81 -23.46
N ILE A 125 -15.90 -32.37 -24.06
CA ILE A 125 -17.20 -32.46 -23.41
C ILE A 125 -17.22 -33.26 -22.10
N GLY A 126 -16.32 -34.27 -21.97
CA GLY A 126 -16.17 -35.02 -20.73
C GLY A 126 -15.49 -34.26 -19.59
N LYS A 127 -14.70 -33.23 -19.92
CA LYS A 127 -14.01 -32.35 -18.97
C LYS A 127 -14.82 -31.11 -18.63
N THR A 128 -15.90 -30.86 -19.37
CA THR A 128 -16.78 -29.71 -19.22
C THR A 128 -17.98 -30.09 -18.38
N SER A 129 -18.10 -29.52 -17.19
CA SER A 129 -19.31 -29.67 -16.37
C SER A 129 -20.30 -28.55 -16.65
N ILE A 130 -21.58 -28.92 -16.64
CA ILE A 130 -22.70 -28.03 -16.82
C ILE A 130 -23.70 -28.23 -15.68
N SER A 131 -24.10 -27.16 -15.05
CA SER A 131 -25.08 -27.20 -13.95
C SER A 131 -26.05 -26.03 -14.04
N LYS A 132 -27.21 -26.18 -13.45
CA LYS A 132 -28.12 -25.06 -13.30
C LYS A 132 -27.44 -23.96 -12.50
N ARG A 133 -27.48 -22.73 -12.98
CA ARG A 133 -26.90 -21.61 -12.28
C ARG A 133 -27.67 -21.36 -10.99
N LYS A 134 -26.91 -21.38 -9.88
CA LYS A 134 -27.45 -20.90 -8.61
C LYS A 134 -27.36 -19.37 -8.64
N THR A 135 -28.50 -18.75 -8.54
CA THR A 135 -28.61 -17.29 -8.47
C THR A 135 -28.60 -16.82 -7.02
N ILE A 136 -28.15 -15.62 -6.83
CA ILE A 136 -28.21 -14.95 -5.53
C ILE A 136 -29.71 -14.78 -5.17
N SER A 137 -30.08 -15.12 -3.93
CA SER A 137 -31.49 -14.95 -3.49
C SER A 137 -31.86 -13.46 -3.46
N ALA A 138 -33.14 -13.17 -3.62
CA ALA A 138 -33.65 -11.79 -3.57
C ALA A 138 -33.32 -11.10 -2.23
N THR A 139 -33.32 -11.85 -1.13
CA THR A 139 -32.95 -11.34 0.19
C THR A 139 -31.47 -10.97 0.27
N MET A 140 -30.59 -11.86 -0.18
CA MET A 140 -29.14 -11.57 -0.24
C MET A 140 -28.84 -10.39 -1.16
N MET A 141 -29.50 -10.32 -2.31
CA MET A 141 -29.35 -9.21 -3.26
C MET A 141 -29.72 -7.87 -2.60
N ARG A 142 -30.84 -7.82 -1.92
CA ARG A 142 -31.29 -6.64 -1.19
C ARG A 142 -30.29 -6.24 -0.09
N ASP A 143 -29.87 -7.20 0.72
CA ASP A 143 -29.01 -6.96 1.88
C ASP A 143 -27.61 -6.49 1.45
N VAL A 144 -27.02 -7.13 0.43
CA VAL A 144 -25.69 -6.73 -0.05
C VAL A 144 -25.74 -5.37 -0.75
N LYS A 145 -26.79 -5.06 -1.51
CA LYS A 145 -26.95 -3.74 -2.15
C LYS A 145 -27.06 -2.63 -1.10
N ALA A 146 -27.83 -2.84 -0.04
CA ALA A 146 -27.93 -1.90 1.07
C ALA A 146 -26.57 -1.69 1.76
N MET A 147 -25.88 -2.77 2.05
CA MET A 147 -24.52 -2.73 2.64
C MET A 147 -23.54 -1.98 1.75
N LEU A 148 -23.50 -2.27 0.45
CA LEU A 148 -22.56 -1.64 -0.49
C LEU A 148 -22.79 -0.15 -0.66
N ARG A 149 -24.07 0.29 -0.68
CA ARG A 149 -24.42 1.72 -0.72
C ARG A 149 -23.86 2.47 0.48
N GLU A 150 -24.03 1.92 1.65
CA GLU A 150 -23.52 2.51 2.88
C GLU A 150 -22.00 2.44 2.96
N TYR A 151 -21.42 1.28 2.68
CA TYR A 151 -19.99 1.05 2.80
C TYR A 151 -19.16 1.91 1.84
N PHE A 152 -19.59 2.05 0.58
CA PHE A 152 -18.91 2.86 -0.43
C PHE A 152 -19.46 4.29 -0.58
N ASP A 153 -20.49 4.65 0.19
CA ASP A 153 -21.16 5.94 0.11
C ASP A 153 -21.60 6.29 -1.32
N ILE A 154 -22.33 5.36 -1.97
CA ILE A 154 -22.80 5.46 -3.33
C ILE A 154 -24.26 5.05 -3.44
N MET A 155 -24.98 5.65 -4.39
CA MET A 155 -26.39 5.32 -4.64
C MET A 155 -26.57 4.25 -5.71
N ASP A 156 -25.74 4.29 -6.76
CA ASP A 156 -25.87 3.42 -7.92
C ASP A 156 -25.11 2.12 -7.76
N VAL A 157 -25.78 1.10 -7.25
CA VAL A 157 -25.31 -0.29 -7.22
C VAL A 157 -26.06 -1.06 -8.30
N PRO A 158 -25.39 -1.85 -9.17
CA PRO A 158 -26.04 -2.62 -10.21
C PRO A 158 -27.16 -3.52 -9.68
N ASP A 159 -28.26 -3.61 -10.42
CA ASP A 159 -29.43 -4.43 -10.06
C ASP A 159 -29.31 -5.88 -10.53
N ASP A 160 -28.55 -6.12 -11.60
CA ASP A 160 -28.31 -7.45 -12.15
C ASP A 160 -27.14 -8.15 -11.43
N GLU A 161 -27.20 -9.47 -11.39
CA GLU A 161 -26.21 -10.29 -10.68
C GLU A 161 -24.79 -10.10 -11.22
N ASP A 162 -24.61 -10.19 -12.55
CA ASP A 162 -23.26 -10.08 -13.15
C ASP A 162 -22.67 -8.68 -12.98
N GLY A 163 -23.49 -7.66 -13.13
CA GLY A 163 -23.08 -6.28 -12.86
C GLY A 163 -22.69 -6.07 -11.40
N LEU A 164 -23.46 -6.64 -10.46
CA LEU A 164 -23.17 -6.58 -9.04
C LEU A 164 -21.85 -7.28 -8.70
N ILE A 165 -21.62 -8.48 -9.22
CA ILE A 165 -20.39 -9.23 -8.98
C ILE A 165 -19.16 -8.49 -9.51
N ARG A 166 -19.27 -7.93 -10.71
CA ARG A 166 -18.21 -7.09 -11.28
C ARG A 166 -17.94 -5.87 -10.42
N PHE A 167 -18.99 -5.18 -10.02
CA PHE A 167 -18.92 -4.03 -9.12
C PHE A 167 -18.24 -4.36 -7.80
N VAL A 168 -18.64 -5.42 -7.13
CA VAL A 168 -18.03 -5.88 -5.87
C VAL A 168 -16.56 -6.20 -6.07
N THR A 169 -16.22 -6.97 -7.10
CA THR A 169 -14.83 -7.35 -7.38
C THR A 169 -13.95 -6.14 -7.65
N GLU A 170 -14.41 -5.21 -8.48
CA GLU A 170 -13.67 -3.99 -8.81
C GLU A 170 -13.50 -3.08 -7.59
N LYS A 171 -14.57 -2.81 -6.85
CA LYS A 171 -14.53 -1.93 -5.67
C LYS A 171 -13.64 -2.45 -4.55
N PHE A 172 -13.74 -3.73 -4.22
CA PHE A 172 -12.89 -4.33 -3.19
C PHE A 172 -11.44 -4.47 -3.65
N THR A 173 -11.19 -4.70 -4.94
CA THR A 173 -9.83 -4.68 -5.50
C THR A 173 -9.22 -3.29 -5.42
N ASP A 174 -9.95 -2.25 -5.79
CA ASP A 174 -9.49 -0.86 -5.70
C ASP A 174 -9.15 -0.48 -4.25
N GLN A 175 -10.01 -0.89 -3.31
CA GLN A 175 -9.78 -0.62 -1.90
C GLN A 175 -8.57 -1.39 -1.35
N ARG A 176 -8.40 -2.65 -1.75
CA ARG A 176 -7.21 -3.43 -1.43
C ARG A 176 -5.93 -2.76 -1.93
N ASP A 177 -5.94 -2.31 -3.17
CA ASP A 177 -4.79 -1.65 -3.79
C ASP A 177 -4.47 -0.31 -3.10
N TYR A 178 -5.50 0.42 -2.70
CA TYR A 178 -5.35 1.65 -1.91
C TYR A 178 -4.72 1.37 -0.54
N TYR A 179 -5.16 0.34 0.17
CA TYR A 179 -4.57 -0.05 1.45
C TYR A 179 -3.13 -0.57 1.28
N ALA A 180 -2.84 -1.28 0.20
CA ALA A 180 -1.48 -1.68 -0.15
C ALA A 180 -0.57 -0.47 -0.42
N PHE A 181 -1.09 0.55 -1.09
CA PHE A 181 -0.39 1.83 -1.27
C PHE A 181 -0.09 2.52 0.06
N LEU A 182 -1.05 2.58 0.98
CA LEU A 182 -0.82 3.12 2.33
C LEU A 182 0.21 2.28 3.10
N TYR A 183 0.13 0.96 3.01
CA TYR A 183 1.08 0.07 3.67
C TYR A 183 2.52 0.28 3.21
N ALA A 184 2.74 0.50 1.92
CA ALA A 184 4.06 0.80 1.37
C ALA A 184 4.68 2.09 1.95
N ARG A 185 3.87 3.04 2.39
CA ARG A 185 4.34 4.28 3.04
C ARG A 185 4.98 4.06 4.41
N TYR A 186 4.79 2.90 5.01
CA TYR A 186 5.44 2.52 6.27
C TYR A 186 6.90 2.10 6.09
N ASP A 187 7.35 1.82 4.87
CA ASP A 187 8.70 1.33 4.63
C ASP A 187 9.75 2.37 5.04
N GLY A 188 10.65 1.95 5.92
CA GLY A 188 11.68 2.82 6.50
C GLY A 188 11.20 3.80 7.57
N HIS A 189 9.94 3.74 7.96
CA HIS A 189 9.32 4.63 8.96
C HIS A 189 8.65 3.86 10.09
N LYS A 190 8.64 4.45 11.29
CA LYS A 190 7.91 3.94 12.45
C LYS A 190 6.61 4.71 12.63
N TYR A 191 5.71 4.61 11.65
CA TYR A 191 4.39 5.22 11.75
C TYR A 191 3.43 4.35 12.55
N PRO A 192 2.38 4.96 13.14
CA PRO A 192 1.41 4.22 13.94
C PRO A 192 0.53 3.29 13.09
N ASP A 193 0.04 2.22 13.72
CA ASP A 193 -1.00 1.33 13.21
C ASP A 193 -0.67 0.56 11.92
N ARG A 194 0.60 0.25 11.67
CA ARG A 194 1.01 -0.57 10.53
C ARG A 194 0.26 -1.92 10.47
N ALA A 195 0.11 -2.57 11.62
CA ALA A 195 -0.58 -3.87 11.70
C ALA A 195 -2.05 -3.76 11.28
N LEU A 196 -2.72 -2.66 11.60
CA LEU A 196 -4.11 -2.42 11.23
C LEU A 196 -4.30 -2.29 9.72
N VAL A 197 -3.35 -1.66 9.03
CA VAL A 197 -3.34 -1.60 7.55
C VAL A 197 -3.13 -2.99 6.95
N GLN A 198 -2.24 -3.79 7.52
CA GLN A 198 -2.02 -5.17 7.10
C GLN A 198 -3.28 -6.03 7.29
N GLU A 199 -3.96 -5.90 8.41
CA GLU A 199 -5.25 -6.56 8.65
C GLU A 199 -6.31 -6.12 7.63
N ALA A 200 -6.35 -4.83 7.27
CA ALA A 200 -7.23 -4.31 6.25
C ALA A 200 -7.00 -4.97 4.88
N ILE A 201 -5.75 -5.13 4.47
CA ILE A 201 -5.39 -5.83 3.24
C ILE A 201 -5.83 -7.30 3.29
N HIS A 202 -5.56 -7.99 4.39
CA HIS A 202 -5.98 -9.38 4.57
C HIS A 202 -7.49 -9.55 4.52
N LEU A 203 -8.26 -8.61 5.08
CA LEU A 203 -9.71 -8.62 5.02
C LEU A 203 -10.23 -8.47 3.58
N MET A 204 -9.63 -7.57 2.79
CA MET A 204 -9.95 -7.43 1.36
C MET A 204 -9.59 -8.69 0.58
N ASP A 205 -8.43 -9.27 0.83
CA ASP A 205 -7.98 -10.52 0.21
C ASP A 205 -8.91 -11.70 0.57
N ASP A 206 -9.40 -11.75 1.80
CA ASP A 206 -10.35 -12.78 2.25
C ASP A 206 -11.68 -12.68 1.49
N VAL A 207 -12.23 -11.49 1.33
CA VAL A 207 -13.42 -11.25 0.52
C VAL A 207 -13.17 -11.66 -0.93
N LEU A 208 -12.09 -11.18 -1.55
CA LEU A 208 -11.74 -11.44 -2.94
C LEU A 208 -11.36 -12.90 -3.22
N SER A 209 -10.99 -13.68 -2.20
CA SER A 209 -10.71 -15.11 -2.34
C SER A 209 -11.90 -15.90 -2.88
N GLN A 210 -13.13 -15.38 -2.73
CA GLN A 210 -14.37 -15.99 -3.17
C GLN A 210 -14.87 -15.47 -4.54
N LYS A 211 -14.09 -14.65 -5.23
CA LYS A 211 -14.50 -13.99 -6.49
C LYS A 211 -14.87 -14.93 -7.65
N LYS A 212 -14.49 -16.20 -7.57
CA LYS A 212 -14.79 -17.20 -8.60
C LYS A 212 -16.20 -17.80 -8.48
N ASP A 213 -16.89 -17.57 -7.39
CA ASP A 213 -18.25 -18.06 -7.12
C ASP A 213 -19.10 -16.89 -6.66
N ASN A 214 -20.13 -16.54 -7.44
CA ASN A 214 -20.96 -15.37 -7.20
C ASN A 214 -21.66 -15.41 -5.83
N ILE A 215 -22.22 -16.56 -5.47
CA ILE A 215 -22.94 -16.73 -4.20
C ILE A 215 -21.95 -16.66 -3.04
N ALA A 216 -20.84 -17.41 -3.14
CA ALA A 216 -19.80 -17.42 -2.11
C ALA A 216 -19.19 -16.04 -1.87
N LEU A 217 -19.00 -15.24 -2.93
CA LEU A 217 -18.50 -13.87 -2.81
C LEU A 217 -19.47 -13.00 -2.02
N ILE A 218 -20.75 -13.01 -2.37
CA ILE A 218 -21.77 -12.20 -1.69
C ILE A 218 -22.00 -12.67 -0.24
N GLU A 219 -22.02 -13.98 0.00
CA GLU A 219 -22.07 -14.53 1.35
C GLU A 219 -20.87 -14.08 2.20
N ARG A 220 -19.68 -14.06 1.62
CA ARG A 220 -18.46 -13.60 2.31
C ARG A 220 -18.53 -12.11 2.64
N VAL A 221 -18.98 -11.28 1.72
CA VAL A 221 -19.17 -9.84 1.94
C VAL A 221 -20.15 -9.61 3.10
N LEU A 222 -21.31 -10.26 3.09
CA LEU A 222 -22.30 -10.14 4.15
C LEU A 222 -21.80 -10.68 5.49
N LYS A 223 -21.10 -11.81 5.48
CA LYS A 223 -20.51 -12.39 6.69
C LYS A 223 -19.48 -11.48 7.34
N LYS A 224 -18.74 -10.74 6.54
CA LYS A 224 -17.67 -9.83 6.98
C LYS A 224 -18.13 -8.38 7.15
N GLU A 225 -19.43 -8.11 7.05
CA GLU A 225 -19.99 -6.76 7.10
C GLU A 225 -19.49 -5.96 8.30
N ASP A 226 -19.64 -6.48 9.52
CA ASP A 226 -19.20 -5.79 10.74
C ASP A 226 -17.69 -5.51 10.71
N ALA A 227 -16.88 -6.50 10.34
CA ALA A 227 -15.43 -6.35 10.25
C ALA A 227 -15.02 -5.33 9.18
N LEU A 228 -15.73 -5.27 8.05
CA LEU A 228 -15.49 -4.31 6.97
C LEU A 228 -15.77 -2.88 7.43
N PHE A 229 -16.91 -2.64 8.10
CA PHE A 229 -17.25 -1.32 8.63
C PHE A 229 -16.32 -0.89 9.74
N ASP A 230 -16.01 -1.76 10.70
CA ASP A 230 -15.08 -1.47 11.80
C ASP A 230 -13.69 -1.11 11.28
N ASN A 231 -13.20 -1.85 10.29
CA ASN A 231 -11.92 -1.59 9.66
C ASN A 231 -11.92 -0.26 8.91
N LYS A 232 -12.98 0.01 8.13
CA LYS A 232 -13.10 1.27 7.39
C LYS A 232 -13.14 2.47 8.33
N GLU A 233 -13.86 2.38 9.43
CA GLU A 233 -13.92 3.44 10.44
C GLU A 233 -12.55 3.67 11.07
N ALA A 234 -11.85 2.61 11.47
CA ALA A 234 -10.51 2.71 12.03
C ALA A 234 -9.51 3.33 11.05
N MET A 235 -9.59 2.97 9.77
CA MET A 235 -8.75 3.55 8.72
C MET A 235 -9.04 5.04 8.50
N SER A 236 -10.30 5.43 8.36
CA SER A 236 -10.69 6.80 8.05
C SER A 236 -10.47 7.78 9.20
N ASN A 237 -10.71 7.37 10.43
CA ASN A 237 -10.59 8.23 11.62
C ASN A 237 -9.15 8.40 12.13
N GLY A 238 -8.22 7.56 11.68
CA GLY A 238 -6.83 7.59 12.13
C GLY A 238 -5.84 7.66 10.98
N ILE A 239 -5.59 6.53 10.35
CA ILE A 239 -4.49 6.30 9.42
C ILE A 239 -4.59 7.19 8.17
N GLU A 240 -5.75 7.27 7.53
CA GLU A 240 -5.92 8.07 6.31
C GLU A 240 -5.72 9.55 6.60
N ASN A 241 -6.30 10.05 7.68
CA ASN A 241 -6.10 11.44 8.10
C ASN A 241 -4.64 11.72 8.47
N PHE A 242 -3.96 10.78 9.14
CA PHE A 242 -2.54 10.89 9.45
C PHE A 242 -1.71 11.11 8.18
N PHE A 243 -1.85 10.25 7.18
CA PHE A 243 -1.10 10.38 5.93
C PHE A 243 -1.49 11.61 5.11
N LYS A 244 -2.74 12.05 5.22
CA LYS A 244 -3.24 13.21 4.48
C LYS A 244 -2.79 14.55 5.08
N THR A 245 -2.80 14.68 6.41
CA THR A 245 -2.66 15.98 7.07
C THR A 245 -1.57 16.04 8.15
N GLN A 246 -1.14 14.92 8.71
CA GLN A 246 -0.33 14.91 9.94
C GLN A 246 1.09 14.35 9.75
N VAL A 247 1.32 13.55 8.72
CA VAL A 247 2.61 12.86 8.51
C VAL A 247 3.78 13.83 8.41
N THR A 248 3.59 14.98 7.77
CA THR A 248 4.66 15.98 7.61
C THR A 248 5.12 16.53 8.96
N VAL A 249 4.20 16.89 9.84
CA VAL A 249 4.52 17.38 11.19
C VAL A 249 5.14 16.28 12.03
N PHE A 250 4.63 15.06 11.92
CA PHE A 250 5.20 13.90 12.61
C PHE A 250 6.65 13.64 12.19
N ASP A 251 6.94 13.64 10.90
CA ASP A 251 8.29 13.46 10.36
C ASP A 251 9.22 14.59 10.79
N GLN A 252 8.73 15.83 10.77
CA GLN A 252 9.48 17.00 11.27
C GLN A 252 9.86 16.83 12.74
N ALA A 253 8.94 16.35 13.57
CA ALA A 253 9.21 16.12 14.99
C ALA A 253 10.26 15.01 15.21
N VAL A 254 10.18 13.93 14.45
CA VAL A 254 11.15 12.83 14.49
C VAL A 254 12.55 13.33 14.08
N GLN A 255 12.65 14.11 13.01
CA GLN A 255 13.92 14.68 12.54
C GLN A 255 14.45 15.74 13.50
N PHE A 256 13.57 16.56 14.06
CA PHE A 256 13.91 17.57 15.06
C PHE A 256 14.56 16.91 16.30
N GLU A 257 13.96 15.87 16.81
CA GLU A 257 14.53 15.11 17.94
C GLU A 257 15.91 14.54 17.60
N LYS A 258 16.07 13.93 16.43
CA LYS A 258 17.36 13.41 15.97
C LYS A 258 18.42 14.49 15.85
N SER A 259 18.05 15.67 15.38
CA SER A 259 18.97 16.80 15.22
C SER A 259 19.52 17.33 16.54
N LEU A 260 18.83 17.07 17.65
CA LEU A 260 19.22 17.50 19.01
C LEU A 260 19.96 16.42 19.79
N HIS A 261 20.26 15.27 19.18
CA HIS A 261 20.83 14.12 19.88
C HIS A 261 22.09 14.44 20.68
N ASP A 262 22.99 15.24 20.12
CA ASP A 262 24.27 15.59 20.75
C ASP A 262 24.13 16.64 21.87
N ASP A 263 23.01 17.35 21.91
CA ASP A 263 22.75 18.46 22.83
C ASP A 263 21.73 18.12 23.94
N LEU A 264 21.29 16.85 24.04
CA LEU A 264 20.22 16.43 24.95
C LEU A 264 20.51 16.78 26.42
N ASP A 265 21.73 16.58 26.88
CA ASP A 265 22.14 16.87 28.26
C ASP A 265 22.04 18.36 28.57
N ARG A 266 22.39 19.19 27.60
CA ARG A 266 22.30 20.66 27.72
C ARG A 266 20.87 21.15 27.70
N ILE A 267 20.04 20.58 26.82
CA ILE A 267 18.61 20.91 26.78
C ILE A 267 17.92 20.51 28.08
N ALA A 268 18.34 19.42 28.72
CA ALA A 268 17.83 18.96 30.00
C ALA A 268 18.07 19.95 31.17
N GLU A 269 19.04 20.86 31.05
CA GLU A 269 19.26 21.95 32.01
C GLU A 269 18.11 22.97 32.03
N ASN A 270 17.35 23.07 30.95
CA ASN A 270 16.13 23.89 30.91
C ASN A 270 14.91 22.98 31.12
N GLU A 271 14.22 23.16 32.25
CA GLU A 271 13.12 22.29 32.67
C GLU A 271 11.95 22.30 31.66
N GLU A 272 11.59 23.46 31.13
CA GLU A 272 10.49 23.60 30.17
C GLU A 272 10.82 22.91 28.84
N ALA A 273 12.01 23.14 28.31
CA ALA A 273 12.49 22.48 27.10
C ALA A 273 12.62 20.96 27.28
N HIS A 274 13.10 20.51 28.44
CA HIS A 274 13.21 19.09 28.77
C HIS A 274 11.85 18.39 28.80
N LYS A 275 10.85 18.99 29.46
CA LYS A 275 9.48 18.49 29.48
C LYS A 275 8.88 18.46 28.07
N ALA A 276 9.06 19.52 27.29
CA ALA A 276 8.57 19.59 25.91
C ALA A 276 9.19 18.49 25.03
N LEU A 277 10.49 18.27 25.12
CA LEU A 277 11.19 17.24 24.37
C LEU A 277 10.72 15.82 24.73
N ASN A 278 10.53 15.56 26.03
CA ASN A 278 10.00 14.28 26.50
C ASN A 278 8.57 14.06 26.01
N THR A 279 7.74 15.09 25.95
CA THR A 279 6.39 15.02 25.41
C THR A 279 6.40 14.74 23.90
N ILE A 280 7.31 15.37 23.13
CA ILE A 280 7.52 15.07 21.71
C ILE A 280 7.84 13.57 21.53
N ARG A 281 8.75 13.03 22.33
CA ARG A 281 9.11 11.61 22.28
C ARG A 281 7.95 10.70 22.58
N LEU A 282 7.13 11.03 23.57
CA LEU A 282 5.93 10.26 23.89
C LEU A 282 4.90 10.26 22.75
N ILE A 283 4.72 11.40 22.08
CA ILE A 283 3.79 11.53 20.96
C ILE A 283 4.29 10.75 19.73
N THR A 284 5.58 10.81 19.43
CA THR A 284 6.18 10.14 18.26
C THR A 284 6.54 8.68 18.50
N MET A 285 6.48 8.21 19.74
CA MET A 285 6.75 6.82 20.07
C MET A 285 5.57 5.93 19.69
N VAL A 286 5.83 5.00 18.77
CA VAL A 286 4.85 4.00 18.34
C VAL A 286 5.06 2.72 19.14
N GLN A 287 4.07 2.38 19.97
CA GLN A 287 4.07 1.15 20.78
C GLN A 287 3.19 0.09 20.14
N THR A 288 3.73 -1.12 20.02
CA THR A 288 2.96 -2.29 19.55
C THR A 288 1.89 -2.65 20.60
N GLY A 289 0.64 -2.82 20.14
CA GLY A 289 -0.48 -3.24 20.99
C GLY A 289 -1.17 -2.13 21.77
N SER A 290 -0.74 -0.88 21.64
CA SER A 290 -1.41 0.29 22.23
C SER A 290 -2.15 1.08 21.16
N LYS A 291 -3.31 1.65 21.50
CA LYS A 291 -4.01 2.57 20.61
C LYS A 291 -3.24 3.88 20.53
N PHE A 292 -2.85 4.27 19.30
CA PHE A 292 -2.16 5.53 19.05
C PHE A 292 -3.13 6.72 19.14
N ASN A 293 -2.73 7.78 19.84
CA ASN A 293 -3.53 9.00 19.96
C ASN A 293 -3.14 10.03 18.92
N TYR A 294 -3.80 10.00 17.76
CA TYR A 294 -3.56 10.92 16.66
C TYR A 294 -3.84 12.39 16.98
N GLN A 295 -4.70 12.65 17.96
CA GLN A 295 -5.06 14.03 18.32
C GLN A 295 -3.90 14.79 18.97
N ARG A 296 -2.96 14.09 19.58
CA ARG A 296 -1.78 14.71 20.18
C ARG A 296 -0.77 15.24 19.16
N ILE A 297 -0.85 14.82 17.91
CA ILE A 297 0.09 15.30 16.86
C ILE A 297 0.00 16.83 16.70
N ARG A 298 -1.15 17.44 16.91
CA ARG A 298 -1.31 18.90 16.90
C ARG A 298 -0.47 19.63 17.96
N GLU A 299 -0.04 18.94 19.01
CA GLU A 299 0.80 19.50 20.07
C GLU A 299 2.28 19.62 19.63
N LEU A 300 2.70 18.93 18.59
CA LEU A 300 4.11 18.83 18.20
C LEU A 300 4.71 20.18 17.80
N ASN A 301 4.01 20.99 16.99
CA ASN A 301 4.53 22.29 16.56
C ASN A 301 4.82 23.22 17.75
N PRO A 302 3.87 23.48 18.68
CA PRO A 302 4.15 24.29 19.87
C PRO A 302 5.29 23.74 20.73
N LEU A 303 5.35 22.39 20.89
CA LEU A 303 6.39 21.74 21.67
C LEU A 303 7.78 21.90 21.02
N MET A 304 7.88 21.71 19.70
CA MET A 304 9.11 21.96 18.95
C MET A 304 9.58 23.43 19.09
N ASP A 305 8.64 24.38 19.03
CA ASP A 305 8.96 25.80 19.19
C ASP A 305 9.50 26.10 20.57
N THR A 306 8.95 25.51 21.62
CA THR A 306 9.47 25.64 22.99
C THR A 306 10.91 25.15 23.08
N VAL A 307 11.21 23.96 22.58
CA VAL A 307 12.56 23.40 22.59
C VAL A 307 13.51 24.21 21.72
N ARG A 308 13.07 24.61 20.53
CA ARG A 308 13.88 25.40 19.59
C ARG A 308 14.25 26.74 20.17
N THR A 309 13.32 27.45 20.80
CA THR A 309 13.58 28.74 21.44
C THR A 309 14.62 28.63 22.54
N ALA A 310 14.52 27.63 23.41
CA ALA A 310 15.49 27.38 24.47
C ALA A 310 16.87 27.00 23.90
N HIS A 311 16.91 26.13 22.91
CA HIS A 311 18.15 25.67 22.27
C HIS A 311 18.85 26.80 21.50
N ASP A 312 18.09 27.62 20.77
CA ASP A 312 18.63 28.79 20.03
C ASP A 312 19.26 29.80 20.99
N LYS A 313 18.62 30.03 22.16
CA LYS A 313 19.19 30.89 23.19
C LYS A 313 20.50 30.34 23.72
N MET A 314 20.57 29.03 24.00
CA MET A 314 21.80 28.37 24.43
C MET A 314 22.93 28.46 23.38
N LEU A 315 22.54 28.29 22.10
CA LEU A 315 23.50 28.44 20.98
C LEU A 315 24.04 29.85 20.87
N GLU A 316 23.22 30.88 21.02
CA GLU A 316 23.65 32.28 20.99
C GLU A 316 24.60 32.62 22.16
N GLU A 317 24.26 32.20 23.37
CA GLU A 317 25.09 32.34 24.53
C GLU A 317 26.49 31.64 24.32
N LYS A 318 26.47 30.45 23.78
CA LYS A 318 27.71 29.71 23.45
C LYS A 318 28.53 30.38 22.36
N ARG A 319 27.89 30.90 21.31
CA ARG A 319 28.58 31.64 20.26
C ARG A 319 29.29 32.89 20.79
N VAL A 320 28.64 33.66 21.67
CA VAL A 320 29.22 34.82 22.32
C VAL A 320 30.47 34.40 23.13
N GLU A 321 30.38 33.33 23.91
CA GLU A 321 31.48 32.78 24.70
C GLU A 321 32.69 32.37 23.81
N ILE A 322 32.40 31.65 22.71
CA ILE A 322 33.48 31.18 21.81
C ILE A 322 34.10 32.35 21.03
N LEU A 323 33.29 33.30 20.58
CA LEU A 323 33.78 34.51 19.89
C LEU A 323 34.70 35.35 20.81
N GLU A 324 34.40 35.42 22.10
CA GLU A 324 35.32 36.03 23.07
C GLU A 324 36.61 35.26 23.18
N THR A 325 36.58 33.92 23.16
CA THR A 325 37.80 33.11 23.11
C THR A 325 38.61 33.35 21.83
N VAL A 326 37.94 33.48 20.68
CA VAL A 326 38.62 33.84 19.42
C VAL A 326 39.32 35.19 19.55
N ARG A 327 38.63 36.20 20.10
CA ARG A 327 39.19 37.52 20.34
C ARG A 327 40.45 37.45 21.22
N GLN A 328 40.37 36.69 22.32
CA GLN A 328 41.50 36.51 23.22
C GLN A 328 42.66 35.78 22.54
N CYS A 329 42.41 34.75 21.74
CA CYS A 329 43.42 34.05 20.96
C CYS A 329 44.13 34.99 19.96
N MET A 330 43.35 35.79 19.24
CA MET A 330 43.89 36.78 18.29
C MET A 330 44.71 37.83 19.01
N GLU A 331 44.23 38.36 20.11
CA GLU A 331 44.95 39.33 20.94
C GLU A 331 46.31 38.76 21.43
N ALA A 332 46.29 37.49 21.89
CA ALA A 332 47.55 36.82 22.34
C ALA A 332 48.58 36.68 21.21
N THR A 333 48.16 36.32 20.00
CA THR A 333 49.07 36.20 18.85
C THR A 333 49.59 37.55 18.41
N HIS A 334 48.80 38.58 18.38
CA HIS A 334 49.19 39.94 18.04
C HIS A 334 50.14 40.55 19.12
N THR A 335 49.84 40.31 20.38
CA THR A 335 50.72 40.73 21.49
C THR A 335 52.09 40.08 21.41
N ALA A 336 52.17 38.76 21.13
CA ALA A 336 53.39 38.04 20.94
C ALA A 336 54.24 38.58 19.76
N ALA A 337 53.59 38.98 18.69
CA ALA A 337 54.22 39.54 17.51
C ALA A 337 54.72 41.00 17.73
N ASN A 338 54.03 41.75 18.59
CA ASN A 338 54.38 43.11 18.95
C ASN A 338 54.67 44.02 17.72
N GLY A 339 53.98 43.81 16.63
CA GLY A 339 54.13 44.56 15.38
C GLY A 339 55.40 44.30 14.58
N ASP A 340 56.22 43.28 14.94
CA ASP A 340 57.46 42.95 14.27
C ASP A 340 57.20 42.38 12.86
N SER A 341 57.83 43.00 11.85
CA SER A 341 57.65 42.61 10.45
C SER A 341 58.18 41.21 10.13
N LYS A 342 59.08 40.64 10.94
CA LYS A 342 59.62 39.27 10.74
C LYS A 342 58.57 38.18 10.88
N VAL A 343 57.52 38.44 11.62
CA VAL A 343 56.44 37.49 11.89
C VAL A 343 55.09 37.88 11.26
N SER A 344 55.07 38.89 10.40
CA SER A 344 53.85 39.37 9.77
C SER A 344 53.12 38.26 9.00
N HIS A 345 53.84 37.35 8.33
CA HIS A 345 53.27 36.21 7.63
C HIS A 345 52.60 35.20 8.56
N LEU A 346 53.11 35.02 9.79
CA LEU A 346 52.48 34.15 10.80
C LEU A 346 51.20 34.79 11.34
N ILE A 347 51.18 36.10 11.53
CA ILE A 347 50.01 36.84 11.96
C ILE A 347 48.91 36.81 10.87
N GLU A 348 49.25 37.03 9.60
CA GLU A 348 48.27 36.93 8.50
C GLU A 348 47.67 35.53 8.40
N LYS A 349 48.47 34.47 8.53
CA LYS A 349 48.02 33.11 8.55
C LYS A 349 47.09 32.82 9.73
N SER A 350 47.46 33.29 10.92
CA SER A 350 46.66 33.15 12.13
C SER A 350 45.33 33.90 12.04
N ASP A 351 45.36 35.14 11.58
CA ASP A 351 44.11 35.93 11.41
C ASP A 351 43.17 35.29 10.41
N ARG A 352 43.67 34.66 9.35
CA ARG A 352 42.87 33.91 8.38
C ARG A 352 42.24 32.70 9.03
N TYR A 353 42.99 31.94 9.82
CA TYR A 353 42.45 30.78 10.56
C TYR A 353 41.33 31.20 11.52
N PHE A 354 41.52 32.26 12.30
CA PHE A 354 40.50 32.73 13.24
C PHE A 354 39.28 33.33 12.53
N SER A 355 39.47 33.95 11.37
CA SER A 355 38.32 34.40 10.54
C SER A 355 37.48 33.20 10.05
N GLN A 356 38.11 32.10 9.64
CA GLN A 356 37.43 30.86 9.29
C GLN A 356 36.72 30.25 10.52
N CYS A 357 37.33 30.34 11.71
CA CYS A 357 36.66 29.92 12.95
C CYS A 357 35.40 30.74 13.23
N LYS A 358 35.45 32.07 13.04
CA LYS A 358 34.27 32.94 13.21
C LYS A 358 33.12 32.56 12.25
N GLU A 359 33.44 32.27 10.97
CA GLU A 359 32.42 31.82 9.98
C GLU A 359 31.82 30.48 10.43
N LYS A 360 32.63 29.53 10.84
CA LYS A 360 32.18 28.23 11.32
C LYS A 360 31.32 28.33 12.58
N ILE A 361 31.69 29.19 13.54
CA ILE A 361 30.91 29.46 14.75
C ILE A 361 29.49 29.96 14.39
N ALA A 362 29.36 30.84 13.38
CA ALA A 362 28.08 31.36 12.94
C ALA A 362 27.15 30.30 12.30
N GLU A 363 27.75 29.29 11.65
CA GLU A 363 27.03 28.24 10.93
C GLU A 363 26.66 27.04 11.80
N LEU A 364 27.44 26.71 12.84
CA LEU A 364 27.17 25.55 13.67
C LEU A 364 25.88 25.69 14.48
N LYS A 365 25.08 24.65 14.47
CA LYS A 365 23.78 24.56 15.16
C LYS A 365 23.76 23.50 16.27
N SER A 366 24.91 23.06 16.73
CA SER A 366 25.07 22.11 17.83
C SER A 366 25.96 22.70 18.91
N LEU A 367 25.50 22.65 20.15
CA LEU A 367 26.30 23.03 21.32
C LEU A 367 27.56 22.17 21.47
N ALA A 368 27.42 20.87 21.23
CA ALA A 368 28.53 19.93 21.30
C ALA A 368 29.60 20.26 20.26
N LEU A 369 29.25 20.60 19.05
CA LEU A 369 30.18 20.99 17.99
C LEU A 369 30.83 22.35 18.26
N LEU A 370 30.11 23.30 18.85
CA LEU A 370 30.67 24.55 19.31
C LEU A 370 31.67 24.36 20.43
N ASP A 371 31.37 23.56 21.44
CA ASP A 371 32.27 23.21 22.53
C ASP A 371 33.55 22.55 22.01
N ALA A 372 33.44 21.69 21.00
CA ALA A 372 34.57 21.01 20.38
C ALA A 372 35.56 21.96 19.68
N MET A 373 35.20 23.22 19.43
CA MET A 373 36.11 24.20 18.82
C MET A 373 37.12 24.81 19.81
N PHE A 374 36.84 24.79 21.10
CA PHE A 374 37.68 25.45 22.09
C PHE A 374 39.12 24.93 22.10
N LEU A 375 39.29 23.62 22.26
CA LEU A 375 40.63 23.03 22.39
C LEU A 375 41.48 23.21 21.14
N PRO A 376 40.99 22.91 19.90
CA PRO A 376 41.77 23.15 18.69
C PRO A 376 42.19 24.62 18.49
N MET A 377 41.30 25.56 18.81
CA MET A 377 41.62 26.99 18.70
C MET A 377 42.68 27.42 19.69
N CYS A 378 42.60 26.96 20.94
CA CYS A 378 43.60 27.25 21.95
C CYS A 378 44.96 26.63 21.60
N GLN A 379 44.96 25.40 21.11
CA GLN A 379 46.20 24.74 20.63
C GLN A 379 46.84 25.47 19.46
N TYR A 380 46.00 25.87 18.46
CA TYR A 380 46.51 26.65 17.34
C TYR A 380 47.11 28.00 17.77
N LYS A 381 46.46 28.69 18.73
CA LYS A 381 47.00 29.91 19.32
C LYS A 381 48.35 29.67 20.02
N ASP A 382 48.43 28.64 20.84
CA ASP A 382 49.67 28.29 21.56
C ASP A 382 50.81 27.93 20.59
N ASP A 383 50.55 27.15 19.56
CA ASP A 383 51.52 26.81 18.52
C ASP A 383 51.98 28.07 17.74
N THR A 384 51.05 28.95 17.42
CA THR A 384 51.38 30.21 16.74
C THR A 384 52.22 31.12 17.59
N VAL A 385 51.87 31.30 18.87
CA VAL A 385 52.62 32.09 19.82
C VAL A 385 54.06 31.52 19.99
N GLY A 386 54.16 30.19 20.15
CA GLY A 386 55.45 29.50 20.22
C GLY A 386 56.32 29.71 18.98
N ASN A 387 55.70 29.64 17.78
CA ASN A 387 56.42 29.92 16.53
C ASN A 387 56.89 31.36 16.42
N ILE A 388 56.05 32.32 16.82
CA ILE A 388 56.41 33.74 16.86
C ILE A 388 57.57 33.98 17.80
N GLU A 389 57.51 33.46 19.04
CA GLU A 389 58.56 33.59 20.04
C GLU A 389 59.85 32.95 19.56
N SER A 390 59.84 31.82 18.89
CA SER A 390 61.04 31.17 18.33
C SER A 390 61.72 32.01 17.26
N VAL A 391 60.95 32.69 16.40
CA VAL A 391 61.47 33.58 15.35
C VAL A 391 62.09 34.86 15.94
N LEU A 392 61.49 35.38 17.01
CA LEU A 392 61.89 36.60 17.67
C LEU A 392 62.98 36.39 18.72
N ALA A 393 63.24 35.13 19.08
CA ALA A 393 64.30 34.82 20.06
C ALA A 393 65.66 35.28 19.57
N PRO A 394 66.52 35.84 20.44
CA PRO A 394 67.92 36.20 20.08
C PRO A 394 68.67 34.95 19.64
N PRO A 395 69.60 35.07 18.63
CA PRO A 395 70.33 33.94 18.15
C PRO A 395 71.18 33.35 19.29
N THR A 396 71.04 32.03 19.48
CA THR A 396 71.91 31.32 20.48
C THR A 396 73.36 31.59 20.21
N PRO A 397 74.15 32.02 21.19
CA PRO A 397 75.58 32.24 21.01
C PRO A 397 76.26 30.92 20.58
N LYS A 398 76.92 30.96 19.44
CA LYS A 398 77.71 29.81 18.98
C LYS A 398 78.74 29.45 20.11
N PRO A 399 78.86 28.19 20.49
CA PRO A 399 79.86 27.79 21.46
C PRO A 399 81.24 28.23 20.96
N PRO A 400 82.11 28.72 21.84
CA PRO A 400 83.43 29.20 21.46
C PRO A 400 84.18 28.05 20.76
N VAL A 401 84.72 28.37 19.58
CA VAL A 401 85.62 27.48 18.85
C VAL A 401 86.86 27.26 19.69
N GLN A 402 87.04 26.06 20.22
CA GLN A 402 88.23 25.68 20.88
C GLN A 402 89.38 25.71 19.88
N PRO A 403 90.50 26.38 20.16
CA PRO A 403 91.68 26.37 19.28
C PRO A 403 92.20 24.96 19.17
N ILE A 404 92.44 24.52 17.97
CA ILE A 404 93.07 23.25 17.64
C ILE A 404 94.48 23.34 18.19
N GLN A 405 94.84 22.61 19.28
CA GLN A 405 96.22 22.40 19.70
C GLN A 405 96.90 21.58 18.61
N GLN A 406 97.83 22.26 17.88
CA GLN A 406 98.85 21.58 17.07
C GLN A 406 99.82 20.84 18.01
N GLY A 407 99.72 19.53 18.07
CA GLY A 407 100.66 18.67 18.73
C GLY A 407 101.96 18.60 17.93
N LYS A 408 103.04 18.75 18.63
CA LYS A 408 104.41 18.43 18.16
C LYS A 408 104.56 16.91 18.01
#